data_8488fd882ba653e9844048db4aaf37ac
#
_entry.id   8488fd882ba653e9844048db4aaf37ac
#
_cell.length_a   1.000
_cell.length_b   1.000
_cell.length_c   1.000
_cell.angle_alpha   90.00
_cell.angle_beta   90.00
_cell.angle_gamma   90.00
#
_symmetry.space_group_name_H-M   'P 1'
#
loop_
_entity.id
_entity.type
_entity.pdbx_description
1 polymer ?
#
loop_
_entity_poly.entity_id
_entity_poly.type
_entity_poly.pdbx_seq_one_letter_code
_entity_poly.pdbx_strand_id
1 'polypeptide(L)' 'QTGITQGEIIGTLKTYKKFSVSKEETLKNIITDFSLSEEDARNYMEKYW' A
#
# COMPACT_ATOMS: atom_id res chain seq x y z
N GLN A 1 5.12 10.37 -11.23
CA GLN A 1 5.48 9.12 -10.61
C GLN A 1 5.73 8.02 -11.62
N THR A 2 6.94 7.65 -11.81
CA THR A 2 7.27 6.64 -12.80
C THR A 2 7.89 5.42 -12.12
N GLY A 3 7.72 4.26 -12.74
CA GLY A 3 8.34 3.03 -12.28
C GLY A 3 7.56 2.26 -11.24
N ILE A 4 6.52 2.85 -10.65
CA ILE A 4 5.70 2.16 -9.68
C ILE A 4 4.47 1.61 -10.38
N THR A 5 4.26 0.31 -10.28
CA THR A 5 3.12 -0.34 -10.89
C THR A 5 2.14 -0.78 -9.82
N GLN A 6 0.89 -1.02 -10.24
CA GLN A 6 -0.10 -1.57 -9.32
C GLN A 6 0.37 -2.90 -8.74
N GLY A 7 1.06 -3.68 -9.55
CA GLY A 7 1.57 -4.98 -9.09
C GLY A 7 2.52 -4.85 -7.92
N GLU A 8 3.38 -3.84 -7.94
CA GLU A 8 4.30 -3.62 -6.83
C GLU A 8 3.55 -3.24 -5.56
N ILE A 9 2.55 -2.38 -5.69
CA ILE A 9 1.76 -1.96 -4.54
C ILE A 9 0.99 -3.15 -3.96
N ILE A 10 0.36 -3.92 -4.83
CA ILE A 10 -0.40 -5.10 -4.41
C ILE A 10 0.51 -6.09 -3.69
N GLY A 11 1.69 -6.35 -4.25
CA GLY A 11 2.66 -7.24 -3.64
C GLY A 11 3.09 -6.77 -2.26
N THR A 12 3.31 -5.47 -2.13
CA THR A 12 3.69 -4.88 -0.85
C THR A 12 2.57 -5.04 0.18
N LEU A 13 1.33 -4.82 -0.23
CA LEU A 13 0.19 -5.00 0.67
C LEU A 13 0.09 -6.44 1.15
N LYS A 14 0.27 -7.40 0.25
CA LYS A 14 0.25 -8.81 0.62
C LYS A 14 1.35 -9.14 1.61
N THR A 15 2.53 -8.57 1.42
CA THR A 15 3.65 -8.79 2.32
C THR A 15 3.34 -8.26 3.71
N TYR A 16 2.82 -7.05 3.81
CA TYR A 16 2.46 -6.47 5.10
C TYR A 16 1.39 -7.31 5.79
N LYS A 17 0.41 -7.76 5.04
CA LYS A 17 -0.65 -8.60 5.59
C LYS A 17 -0.10 -9.93 6.11
N LYS A 18 0.83 -10.50 5.37
CA LYS A 18 1.48 -11.75 5.76
C LYS A 18 2.18 -11.63 7.10
N PHE A 19 2.79 -10.48 7.36
CA PHE A 19 3.50 -10.25 8.61
C PHE A 19 2.61 -9.64 9.68
N SER A 20 1.30 -9.64 9.46
CA SER A 20 0.34 -9.15 10.44
C SER A 20 0.53 -7.68 10.81
N VAL A 21 1.00 -6.90 9.86
CA VAL A 21 1.10 -5.45 10.05
C VAL A 21 -0.32 -4.88 10.02
N SER A 22 -0.63 -3.95 10.92
CA SER A 22 -1.97 -3.39 10.99
C SER A 22 -2.30 -2.61 9.71
N LYS A 23 -3.61 -2.47 9.47
CA LYS A 23 -4.08 -1.75 8.29
C LYS A 23 -3.59 -0.30 8.29
N GLU A 24 -3.67 0.36 9.45
CA GLU A 24 -3.25 1.74 9.56
C GLU A 24 -1.76 1.91 9.31
N GLU A 25 -0.98 1.00 9.87
CA GLU A 25 0.45 1.02 9.70
C GLU A 25 0.79 0.81 8.23
N THR A 26 0.14 -0.15 7.59
CA THR A 26 0.35 -0.43 6.18
C THR A 26 0.00 0.79 5.33
N LEU A 27 -1.11 1.45 5.63
CA LEU A 27 -1.54 2.62 4.90
C LEU A 27 -0.45 3.70 4.93
N LYS A 28 0.08 3.99 6.11
CA LYS A 28 1.14 4.98 6.24
C LYS A 28 2.40 4.58 5.50
N ASN A 29 2.72 3.30 5.57
CA ASN A 29 3.93 2.80 4.93
C ASN A 29 3.87 2.91 3.42
N ILE A 30 2.73 2.56 2.80
CA ILE A 30 2.63 2.65 1.35
C ILE A 30 2.59 4.09 0.87
N ILE A 31 2.05 4.99 1.66
CA ILE A 31 2.08 6.41 1.32
C ILE A 31 3.54 6.87 1.21
N THR A 32 4.36 6.49 2.18
CA THR A 32 5.77 6.86 2.19
C THR A 32 6.55 6.12 1.12
N ASP A 33 6.34 4.81 1.02
CA ASP A 33 7.13 3.96 0.13
C ASP A 33 6.92 4.29 -1.34
N PHE A 34 5.70 4.63 -1.70
CA PHE A 34 5.35 4.87 -3.10
C PHE A 34 4.97 6.31 -3.39
N SER A 35 5.12 7.18 -2.41
CA SER A 35 4.79 8.60 -2.55
C SER A 35 3.35 8.79 -3.02
N LEU A 36 2.45 8.01 -2.45
CA LEU A 36 1.03 8.08 -2.78
C LEU A 36 0.35 9.19 -1.99
N SER A 37 -0.76 9.69 -2.54
CA SER A 37 -1.63 10.54 -1.75
C SER A 37 -2.41 9.67 -0.78
N GLU A 38 -2.94 10.27 0.27
CA GLU A 38 -3.73 9.54 1.24
C GLU A 38 -4.94 8.88 0.57
N GLU A 39 -5.56 9.61 -0.34
CA GLU A 39 -6.71 9.08 -1.05
C GLU A 39 -6.37 7.85 -1.88
N ASP A 40 -5.28 7.93 -2.63
CA ASP A 40 -4.85 6.81 -3.45
C ASP A 40 -4.51 5.60 -2.58
N ALA A 41 -3.80 5.83 -1.48
CA ALA A 41 -3.43 4.75 -0.58
C ALA A 41 -4.66 4.08 0.01
N ARG A 42 -5.66 4.86 0.40
CA ARG A 42 -6.90 4.31 0.92
C ARG A 42 -7.61 3.46 -0.12
N ASN A 43 -7.61 3.92 -1.37
CA ASN A 43 -8.24 3.16 -2.45
C ASN A 43 -7.57 1.81 -2.62
N TYR A 44 -6.24 1.77 -2.58
CA TYR A 44 -5.53 0.51 -2.66
C TYR A 44 -5.84 -0.40 -1.48
N MET A 45 -5.88 0.18 -0.28
CA MET A 45 -6.19 -0.60 0.91
C MET A 45 -7.59 -1.19 0.84
N GLU A 46 -8.55 -0.37 0.41
CA GLU A 46 -9.92 -0.83 0.31
C GLU A 46 -10.06 -1.94 -0.72
N LYS A 47 -9.29 -1.85 -1.79
CA LYS A 47 -9.42 -2.79 -2.90
C LYS A 47 -8.66 -4.09 -2.66
N TYR A 48 -7.52 -4.03 -2.03
CA TYR A 48 -6.60 -5.18 -1.97
C TYR A 48 -6.29 -5.66 -0.55
N TRP A 49 -6.62 -4.90 0.45
CA TRP A 49 -6.38 -5.33 1.83
C TRP A 49 -7.45 -6.30 2.29
#